data_d21e86e0e29cb28d7511fe251db33d67
#
_entry.id   d21e86e0e29cb28d7511fe251db33d67
#
_cell.length_a   1.000
_cell.length_b   1.000
_cell.length_c   1.000
_cell.angle_alpha   90.00
_cell.angle_beta   90.00
_cell.angle_gamma   90.00
#
_symmetry.space_group_name_H-M   'P 1'
#
loop_
_entity.id
_entity.type
_entity.pdbx_description
1 polymer ?
#
loop_
_entity_poly.entity_id
_entity_poly.type
_entity_poly.pdbx_seq_one_letter_code
_entity_poly.pdbx_strand_id
1 'polypeptide(L)'
;MSAMQYYLQTQRADYNVCPYFYEREVKIMEITGIALQTVTAGEDVAFTETAVNGTKCIVHRQGSGIIKLRGITNQCKARFLVSYSGNIQIPTGGTVEAISLAIAVDGEPLQSTRMIVTPAAVENLFNVSAQAYVDVPCGCCSTVAVQNTSTQAIEVQNSNLIAVREA
;
A
#
# COMPACT_ATOMS: atom_id res chain seq x y z
N MET A 1 23.74 0.59 -58.40
CA MET A 1 23.47 1.21 -57.09
C MET A 1 24.65 0.96 -56.16
N SER A 2 25.21 2.02 -55.64
CA SER A 2 26.38 1.98 -54.73
C SER A 2 25.95 1.45 -53.36
N ALA A 3 26.81 0.67 -52.71
CA ALA A 3 26.56 0.11 -51.36
C ALA A 3 26.20 1.20 -50.34
N MET A 4 26.57 2.45 -50.62
CA MET A 4 26.24 3.60 -49.75
C MET A 4 24.75 4.01 -49.84
N GLN A 5 24.08 3.72 -50.95
CA GLN A 5 22.63 3.99 -51.11
C GLN A 5 21.77 2.93 -50.43
N TYR A 6 22.29 1.72 -50.30
CA TYR A 6 21.61 0.63 -49.58
C TYR A 6 21.66 0.86 -48.05
N TYR A 7 22.78 1.44 -47.57
CA TYR A 7 22.96 1.77 -46.13
C TYR A 7 22.06 2.92 -45.67
N LEU A 8 21.77 3.86 -46.57
CA LEU A 8 20.89 4.99 -46.28
C LEU A 8 19.41 4.64 -46.34
N GLN A 9 19.02 3.57 -47.04
CA GLN A 9 17.64 3.09 -47.11
C GLN A 9 17.25 2.21 -45.93
N THR A 10 18.20 1.47 -45.34
CA THR A 10 17.96 0.67 -44.14
C THR A 10 17.90 1.50 -42.85
N GLN A 11 18.47 2.69 -42.83
CA GLN A 11 18.40 3.58 -41.66
C GLN A 11 17.10 4.41 -41.60
N ARG A 12 16.30 4.46 -42.68
CA ARG A 12 15.02 5.19 -42.68
C ARG A 12 13.84 4.41 -42.13
N ALA A 13 13.99 3.12 -41.88
CA ALA A 13 12.92 2.28 -41.32
C ALA A 13 12.87 2.25 -39.80
N ASP A 14 13.92 2.72 -39.11
CA ASP A 14 14.05 2.59 -37.67
C ASP A 14 13.71 3.85 -36.84
N TYR A 15 13.19 4.91 -37.49
CA TYR A 15 12.78 6.12 -36.78
C TYR A 15 11.42 6.02 -36.09
N ASN A 16 10.75 4.87 -36.14
CA ASN A 16 9.52 4.59 -35.39
C ASN A 16 9.70 3.57 -34.26
N VAL A 17 10.92 3.17 -33.96
CA VAL A 17 11.20 2.51 -32.69
C VAL A 17 11.35 3.65 -31.68
N CYS A 18 10.30 3.85 -30.87
CA CYS A 18 10.44 4.63 -29.65
C CYS A 18 11.79 4.27 -29.01
N PRO A 19 12.68 5.27 -28.78
CA PRO A 19 13.89 4.99 -28.04
C PRO A 19 13.46 4.31 -26.77
N TYR A 20 14.09 3.19 -26.44
CA TYR A 20 13.89 2.43 -25.23
C TYR A 20 13.65 3.35 -24.04
N PHE A 21 12.42 3.84 -23.87
CA PHE A 21 11.91 4.11 -22.56
C PHE A 21 11.76 2.71 -21.98
N TYR A 22 12.74 2.30 -21.22
CA TYR A 22 12.57 1.33 -20.16
C TYR A 22 11.55 2.01 -19.24
N GLU A 23 10.26 1.94 -19.60
CA GLU A 23 9.20 2.23 -18.68
C GLU A 23 9.45 1.28 -17.53
N ARG A 24 10.05 1.80 -16.47
CA ARG A 24 9.91 1.18 -15.16
C ARG A 24 8.40 1.15 -14.96
N GLU A 25 7.79 0.02 -15.27
CA GLU A 25 6.41 -0.23 -14.89
C GLU A 25 6.31 0.08 -13.41
N VAL A 26 5.79 1.26 -13.08
CA VAL A 26 5.56 1.64 -11.70
C VAL A 26 4.51 0.70 -11.18
N LYS A 27 4.94 -0.27 -10.40
CA LYS A 27 4.07 -1.29 -9.84
C LYS A 27 3.45 -0.73 -8.58
N ILE A 28 2.26 -0.18 -8.73
CA ILE A 28 1.49 0.47 -7.69
C ILE A 28 0.16 -0.25 -7.48
N MET A 29 -0.33 -0.24 -6.26
CA MET A 29 -1.70 -0.60 -5.90
C MET A 29 -2.24 0.44 -4.93
N GLU A 30 -3.50 0.81 -5.11
CA GLU A 30 -4.25 1.65 -4.17
C GLU A 30 -5.55 0.95 -3.81
N ILE A 31 -5.78 0.80 -2.51
CA ILE A 31 -7.01 0.24 -1.95
C ILE A 31 -7.65 1.22 -0.98
N THR A 32 -8.98 1.26 -0.98
CA THR A 32 -9.73 2.23 -0.20
C THR A 32 -10.86 1.57 0.60
N GLY A 33 -11.17 2.18 1.75
CA GLY A 33 -12.31 1.85 2.59
C GLY A 33 -13.00 3.15 3.01
N ILE A 34 -14.02 3.58 2.27
CA ILE A 34 -14.64 4.89 2.47
C ILE A 34 -15.63 4.86 3.63
N ALA A 35 -16.42 3.79 3.74
CA ALA A 35 -17.46 3.64 4.74
C ALA A 35 -16.89 3.58 6.17
N LEU A 36 -17.65 4.10 7.13
CA LEU A 36 -17.36 3.93 8.54
C LEU A 36 -17.39 2.45 8.89
N GLN A 37 -16.34 1.95 9.52
CA GLN A 37 -16.22 0.58 9.98
C GLN A 37 -15.69 0.53 11.40
N THR A 38 -16.22 -0.39 12.20
CA THR A 38 -15.70 -0.69 13.54
C THR A 38 -14.61 -1.74 13.42
N VAL A 39 -13.45 -1.43 13.96
CA VAL A 39 -12.27 -2.32 13.98
C VAL A 39 -11.96 -2.68 15.42
N THR A 40 -12.11 -3.95 15.77
CA THR A 40 -11.86 -4.47 17.14
C THR A 40 -10.37 -4.37 17.46
N ALA A 41 -10.02 -4.33 18.75
CA ALA A 41 -8.62 -4.35 19.19
C ALA A 41 -7.87 -5.56 18.63
N GLY A 42 -6.74 -5.31 17.99
CA GLY A 42 -5.92 -6.35 17.36
C GLY A 42 -6.37 -6.80 15.98
N GLU A 43 -7.48 -6.28 15.44
CA GLU A 43 -7.94 -6.60 14.09
C GLU A 43 -7.47 -5.59 13.03
N ASP A 44 -7.60 -5.99 11.77
CA ASP A 44 -7.15 -5.20 10.62
C ASP A 44 -8.28 -4.36 10.04
N VAL A 45 -7.94 -3.17 9.55
CA VAL A 45 -8.84 -2.31 8.76
C VAL A 45 -9.16 -2.99 7.44
N ALA A 46 -10.44 -3.16 7.11
CA ALA A 46 -10.87 -3.73 5.84
C ALA A 46 -10.90 -2.67 4.73
N PHE A 47 -10.55 -3.09 3.50
CA PHE A 47 -10.62 -2.25 2.31
C PHE A 47 -11.60 -2.84 1.30
N THR A 48 -12.64 -2.09 0.99
CA THR A 48 -13.75 -2.57 0.16
C THR A 48 -13.53 -2.39 -1.33
N GLU A 49 -12.63 -1.49 -1.71
CA GLU A 49 -12.38 -1.16 -3.10
C GLU A 49 -10.89 -1.21 -3.45
N THR A 50 -10.59 -1.57 -4.69
CA THR A 50 -9.27 -1.48 -5.28
C THR A 50 -9.30 -0.37 -6.33
N ALA A 51 -8.93 0.84 -5.91
CA ALA A 51 -8.97 2.04 -6.77
C ALA A 51 -7.95 1.94 -7.91
N VAL A 52 -6.76 1.41 -7.61
CA VAL A 52 -5.72 1.11 -8.60
C VAL A 52 -5.29 -0.34 -8.46
N ASN A 53 -5.55 -1.13 -9.49
CA ASN A 53 -5.18 -2.55 -9.49
C ASN A 53 -3.66 -2.74 -9.47
N GLY A 54 -3.20 -3.58 -8.58
CA GLY A 54 -1.81 -3.99 -8.52
C GLY A 54 -1.41 -4.91 -9.68
N THR A 55 -0.13 -5.15 -9.74
CA THR A 55 0.49 -6.11 -10.66
C THR A 55 0.69 -7.46 -9.96
N LYS A 56 1.35 -8.41 -10.65
CA LYS A 56 1.70 -9.71 -10.07
C LYS A 56 2.49 -9.62 -8.75
N CYS A 57 3.16 -8.49 -8.49
CA CYS A 57 3.97 -8.28 -7.28
C CYS A 57 3.15 -7.78 -6.08
N ILE A 58 2.00 -7.16 -6.31
CA ILE A 58 1.14 -6.59 -5.26
C ILE A 58 -0.28 -7.08 -5.52
N VAL A 59 -0.83 -7.85 -4.59
CA VAL A 59 -2.13 -8.52 -4.74
C VAL A 59 -3.02 -8.19 -3.55
N HIS A 60 -4.25 -7.79 -3.83
CA HIS A 60 -5.30 -7.55 -2.85
C HIS A 60 -6.54 -8.37 -3.20
N ARG A 61 -7.23 -8.87 -2.20
CA ARG A 61 -8.58 -9.43 -2.31
C ARG A 61 -9.56 -8.42 -1.75
N GLN A 62 -10.46 -7.94 -2.59
CA GLN A 62 -11.50 -6.99 -2.20
C GLN A 62 -12.27 -7.43 -0.95
N GLY A 63 -12.44 -6.49 -0.01
CA GLY A 63 -13.04 -6.76 1.28
C GLY A 63 -12.08 -7.32 2.35
N SER A 64 -10.83 -7.61 1.98
CA SER A 64 -9.78 -8.00 2.92
C SER A 64 -9.04 -6.79 3.46
N GLY A 65 -8.56 -6.87 4.71
CA GLY A 65 -7.62 -5.90 5.29
C GLY A 65 -6.16 -6.12 4.88
N ILE A 66 -5.88 -7.15 4.06
CA ILE A 66 -4.52 -7.61 3.81
C ILE A 66 -4.15 -7.46 2.33
N ILE A 67 -3.01 -6.81 2.06
CA ILE A 67 -2.32 -6.88 0.78
C ILE A 67 -1.14 -7.86 0.87
N LYS A 68 -0.89 -8.56 -0.24
CA LYS A 68 0.24 -9.49 -0.37
C LYS A 68 1.28 -8.91 -1.30
N LEU A 69 2.48 -8.73 -0.79
CA LEU A 69 3.66 -8.30 -1.52
C LEU A 69 4.48 -9.53 -1.92
N ARG A 70 4.94 -9.58 -3.17
CA ARG A 70 5.73 -10.71 -3.70
C ARG A 70 7.12 -10.25 -4.13
N GLY A 71 8.12 -10.95 -3.68
CA GLY A 71 9.52 -10.75 -4.04
C GLY A 71 9.86 -11.27 -5.44
N ILE A 72 9.12 -10.82 -6.47
CA ILE A 72 9.40 -11.18 -7.86
C ILE A 72 10.49 -10.25 -8.37
N THR A 73 11.73 -10.67 -8.26
CA THR A 73 12.90 -9.85 -8.60
C THR A 73 14.09 -10.74 -8.97
N ASN A 74 15.04 -10.18 -9.71
CA ASN A 74 16.33 -10.79 -9.99
C ASN A 74 17.42 -10.39 -8.98
N GLN A 75 17.04 -9.55 -8.00
CA GLN A 75 17.91 -9.12 -6.90
C GLN A 75 17.63 -9.97 -5.65
N CYS A 76 18.43 -9.79 -4.59
CA CYS A 76 18.22 -10.50 -3.33
C CYS A 76 16.87 -10.22 -2.69
N LYS A 77 16.30 -9.04 -2.92
CA LYS A 77 15.03 -8.58 -2.36
C LYS A 77 14.34 -7.57 -3.26
N ALA A 78 13.02 -7.49 -3.15
CA ALA A 78 12.21 -6.40 -3.69
C ALA A 78 11.83 -5.44 -2.55
N ARG A 79 11.87 -4.13 -2.80
CA ARG A 79 11.50 -3.10 -1.83
C ARG A 79 10.20 -2.45 -2.22
N PHE A 80 9.32 -2.31 -1.24
CA PHE A 80 8.02 -1.67 -1.39
C PHE A 80 7.90 -0.51 -0.39
N LEU A 81 7.38 0.62 -0.86
CA LEU A 81 6.89 1.69 0.00
C LEU A 81 5.41 1.47 0.24
N VAL A 82 5.00 1.42 1.49
CA VAL A 82 3.60 1.33 1.92
C VAL A 82 3.23 2.61 2.64
N SER A 83 2.14 3.25 2.22
CA SER A 83 1.63 4.49 2.81
C SER A 83 0.16 4.31 3.17
N TYR A 84 -0.20 4.68 4.38
CA TYR A 84 -1.57 4.67 4.89
C TYR A 84 -2.01 6.06 5.28
N SER A 85 -3.28 6.38 5.02
CA SER A 85 -3.99 7.51 5.60
C SER A 85 -5.45 7.14 5.86
N GLY A 86 -6.04 7.72 6.90
CA GLY A 86 -7.44 7.49 7.24
C GLY A 86 -7.88 8.35 8.40
N ASN A 87 -9.18 8.35 8.68
CA ASN A 87 -9.76 9.03 9.83
C ASN A 87 -10.16 8.01 10.88
N ILE A 88 -9.82 8.27 12.12
CA ILE A 88 -10.12 7.41 13.27
C ILE A 88 -10.86 8.16 14.36
N GLN A 89 -11.73 7.46 15.06
CA GLN A 89 -12.45 7.97 16.21
C GLN A 89 -12.75 6.87 17.22
N ILE A 90 -13.12 7.27 18.44
CA ILE A 90 -13.68 6.39 19.45
C ILE A 90 -15.17 6.27 19.17
N PRO A 91 -15.75 5.04 19.07
CA PRO A 91 -17.19 4.85 18.85
C PRO A 91 -17.99 5.34 20.04
N THR A 92 -19.30 5.57 19.81
CA THR A 92 -20.26 5.85 20.87
C THR A 92 -20.21 4.74 21.93
N GLY A 93 -20.08 5.12 23.21
CA GLY A 93 -19.95 4.20 24.33
C GLY A 93 -18.53 3.65 24.56
N GLY A 94 -17.56 4.06 23.77
CA GLY A 94 -16.14 3.78 24.01
C GLY A 94 -15.56 4.63 25.13
N THR A 95 -14.39 4.24 25.62
CA THR A 95 -13.66 4.96 26.67
C THR A 95 -12.79 6.05 26.04
N VAL A 96 -12.85 7.28 26.60
CA VAL A 96 -11.97 8.38 26.15
C VAL A 96 -10.55 8.12 26.62
N GLU A 97 -9.74 7.57 25.72
CA GLU A 97 -8.33 7.23 25.95
C GLU A 97 -7.54 7.33 24.63
N ALA A 98 -6.24 7.12 24.70
CA ALA A 98 -5.41 7.09 23.50
C ALA A 98 -5.77 5.90 22.62
N ILE A 99 -6.05 6.16 21.34
CA ILE A 99 -6.30 5.15 20.32
C ILE A 99 -5.19 5.17 19.28
N SER A 100 -4.95 4.06 18.63
CA SER A 100 -3.85 3.94 17.65
C SER A 100 -4.07 2.89 16.59
N LEU A 101 -3.55 3.18 15.40
CA LEU A 101 -3.35 2.23 14.31
C LEU A 101 -1.84 2.08 14.04
N ALA A 102 -1.45 0.97 13.44
CA ALA A 102 -0.10 0.78 12.91
C ALA A 102 -0.14 -0.05 11.63
N ILE A 103 0.86 0.16 10.77
CA ILE A 103 1.10 -0.75 9.66
C ILE A 103 1.67 -2.04 10.25
N ALA A 104 1.05 -3.17 9.93
CA ALA A 104 1.51 -4.50 10.33
C ALA A 104 2.11 -5.23 9.13
N VAL A 105 3.23 -5.91 9.34
CA VAL A 105 3.89 -6.75 8.36
C VAL A 105 3.93 -8.18 8.89
N ASP A 106 3.39 -9.12 8.11
CA ASP A 106 3.27 -10.53 8.48
C ASP A 106 2.55 -10.74 9.84
N GLY A 107 1.57 -9.87 10.12
CA GLY A 107 0.78 -9.88 11.35
C GLY A 107 1.38 -9.14 12.53
N GLU A 108 2.60 -8.60 12.41
CA GLU A 108 3.28 -7.87 13.48
C GLU A 108 3.24 -6.36 13.24
N PRO A 109 2.61 -5.57 14.14
CA PRO A 109 2.58 -4.12 14.01
C PRO A 109 3.96 -3.49 14.12
N LEU A 110 4.33 -2.69 13.14
CA LEU A 110 5.57 -1.92 13.16
C LEU A 110 5.42 -0.73 14.11
N GLN A 111 6.11 -0.74 15.23
CA GLN A 111 6.04 0.31 16.26
C GLN A 111 6.42 1.69 15.71
N SER A 112 7.31 1.76 14.73
CA SER A 112 7.71 3.01 14.07
C SER A 112 6.60 3.66 13.25
N THR A 113 5.53 2.94 12.90
CA THR A 113 4.39 3.42 12.13
C THR A 113 3.16 3.67 13.00
N ARG A 114 3.29 3.55 14.32
CA ARG A 114 2.17 3.71 15.22
C ARG A 114 1.64 5.14 15.22
N MET A 115 0.41 5.30 14.77
CA MET A 115 -0.33 6.55 14.68
C MET A 115 -1.21 6.67 15.93
N ILE A 116 -0.84 7.52 16.86
CA ILE A 116 -1.51 7.66 18.17
C ILE A 116 -2.24 8.99 18.23
N VAL A 117 -3.49 8.96 18.62
CA VAL A 117 -4.29 10.15 18.94
C VAL A 117 -4.99 9.95 20.27
N THR A 118 -5.21 11.06 21.00
CA THR A 118 -5.96 11.06 22.26
C THR A 118 -7.17 11.99 22.08
N PRO A 119 -8.33 11.46 21.64
CA PRO A 119 -9.53 12.25 21.49
C PRO A 119 -10.00 12.82 22.84
N ALA A 120 -10.52 14.06 22.85
CA ALA A 120 -11.12 14.65 24.02
C ALA A 120 -12.55 14.14 24.31
N ALA A 121 -13.20 13.56 23.32
CA ALA A 121 -14.54 12.97 23.40
C ALA A 121 -14.69 11.85 22.38
N VAL A 122 -15.72 11.02 22.56
CA VAL A 122 -16.15 10.04 21.56
C VAL A 122 -16.61 10.74 20.27
N GLU A 123 -16.58 10.03 19.14
CA GLU A 123 -17.00 10.53 17.81
C GLU A 123 -16.20 11.72 17.27
N ASN A 124 -15.08 12.06 17.91
CA ASN A 124 -14.15 13.04 17.38
C ASN A 124 -13.20 12.40 16.37
N LEU A 125 -13.31 12.80 15.11
CA LEU A 125 -12.48 12.31 14.01
C LEU A 125 -11.11 12.97 13.99
N PHE A 126 -10.08 12.14 13.83
CA PHE A 126 -8.69 12.55 13.62
C PHE A 126 -8.14 11.88 12.38
N ASN A 127 -7.52 12.68 11.51
CA ASN A 127 -6.76 12.14 10.39
C ASN A 127 -5.41 11.64 10.87
N VAL A 128 -5.06 10.42 10.46
CA VAL A 128 -3.78 9.77 10.77
C VAL A 128 -3.13 9.23 9.52
N SER A 129 -1.80 9.24 9.48
CA SER A 129 -1.04 8.71 8.37
C SER A 129 0.31 8.17 8.82
N ALA A 130 0.79 7.13 8.14
CA ALA A 130 2.11 6.56 8.34
C ALA A 130 2.63 5.94 7.04
N GLN A 131 3.96 5.76 6.99
CA GLN A 131 4.65 5.10 5.88
C GLN A 131 5.70 4.14 6.41
N ALA A 132 5.94 3.06 5.65
CA ALA A 132 7.00 2.11 5.92
C ALA A 132 7.58 1.54 4.63
N TYR A 133 8.87 1.22 4.65
CA TYR A 133 9.48 0.35 3.65
C TYR A 133 9.38 -1.10 4.08
N VAL A 134 8.99 -1.96 3.14
CA VAL A 134 8.93 -3.41 3.34
C VAL A 134 9.84 -4.08 2.32
N ASP A 135 10.84 -4.79 2.81
CA ASP A 135 11.75 -5.59 1.98
C ASP A 135 11.27 -7.04 1.95
N VAL A 136 10.98 -7.55 0.76
CA VAL A 136 10.53 -8.93 0.55
C VAL A 136 11.63 -9.71 -0.15
N PRO A 137 12.18 -10.77 0.46
CA PRO A 137 13.22 -11.61 -0.16
C PRO A 137 12.78 -12.20 -1.50
N CYS A 138 13.73 -12.42 -2.40
CA CYS A 138 13.46 -13.03 -3.70
C CYS A 138 12.75 -14.38 -3.53
N GLY A 139 11.67 -14.58 -4.27
CA GLY A 139 10.86 -15.80 -4.21
C GLY A 139 9.93 -15.93 -3.01
N CYS A 140 10.00 -14.99 -2.04
CA CYS A 140 9.12 -14.95 -0.87
C CYS A 140 7.94 -14.00 -1.05
N CYS A 141 7.05 -14.01 -0.05
CA CYS A 141 5.93 -13.10 0.06
C CYS A 141 5.87 -12.55 1.49
N SER A 142 5.36 -11.31 1.63
CA SER A 142 4.97 -10.73 2.92
C SER A 142 3.57 -10.16 2.82
N THR A 143 2.85 -10.18 3.92
CA THR A 143 1.54 -9.55 4.03
C THR A 143 1.66 -8.20 4.71
N VAL A 144 0.85 -7.24 4.29
CA VAL A 144 0.76 -5.93 4.92
C VAL A 144 -0.70 -5.64 5.21
N ALA A 145 -0.96 -5.15 6.41
CA ALA A 145 -2.27 -4.71 6.90
C ALA A 145 -2.14 -3.41 7.69
N VAL A 146 -3.25 -2.82 8.06
CA VAL A 146 -3.32 -1.71 9.01
C VAL A 146 -4.12 -2.20 10.21
N GLN A 147 -3.46 -2.35 11.36
CA GLN A 147 -4.01 -2.99 12.52
C GLN A 147 -4.38 -1.99 13.62
N ASN A 148 -5.51 -2.23 14.28
CA ASN A 148 -5.88 -1.52 15.50
C ASN A 148 -4.99 -1.99 16.66
N THR A 149 -4.11 -1.11 17.10
CA THR A 149 -3.19 -1.36 18.24
C THR A 149 -3.67 -0.74 19.55
N SER A 150 -4.93 -0.29 19.58
CA SER A 150 -5.59 0.21 20.80
C SER A 150 -6.04 -0.94 21.70
N THR A 151 -6.41 -0.61 22.94
CA THR A 151 -7.00 -1.54 23.91
C THR A 151 -8.50 -1.75 23.71
N GLN A 152 -9.14 -0.95 22.87
CA GLN A 152 -10.57 -0.97 22.57
C GLN A 152 -10.84 -0.97 21.06
N ALA A 153 -12.10 -1.24 20.69
CA ALA A 153 -12.54 -1.04 19.31
C ALA A 153 -12.50 0.45 18.95
N ILE A 154 -12.17 0.72 17.70
CA ILE A 154 -12.18 2.07 17.11
C ILE A 154 -13.03 2.08 15.86
N GLU A 155 -13.49 3.23 15.46
CA GLU A 155 -14.14 3.43 14.17
C GLU A 155 -13.14 4.09 13.21
N VAL A 156 -13.15 3.59 11.99
CA VAL A 156 -12.24 4.01 10.91
C VAL A 156 -13.07 4.32 9.67
N GLN A 157 -12.77 5.44 9.02
CA GLN A 157 -13.39 5.80 7.74
C GLN A 157 -12.42 6.53 6.81
N ASN A 158 -12.77 6.58 5.52
CA ASN A 158 -11.97 7.23 4.48
C ASN A 158 -10.51 6.73 4.48
N SER A 159 -10.35 5.42 4.65
CA SER A 159 -9.05 4.77 4.66
C SER A 159 -8.51 4.60 3.26
N ASN A 160 -7.22 4.87 3.10
CA ASN A 160 -6.48 4.68 1.86
C ASN A 160 -5.14 4.00 2.19
N LEU A 161 -4.84 2.93 1.48
CA LEU A 161 -3.56 2.23 1.57
C LEU A 161 -2.95 2.11 0.18
N ILE A 162 -1.77 2.67 0.03
CA ILE A 162 -1.01 2.64 -1.22
C ILE A 162 0.25 1.80 -1.01
N ALA A 163 0.51 0.89 -1.93
CA ALA A 163 1.76 0.16 -2.00
C ALA A 163 2.44 0.40 -3.35
N VAL A 164 3.69 0.81 -3.31
CA VAL A 164 4.52 1.09 -4.49
C VAL A 164 5.77 0.23 -4.43
N ARG A 165 6.08 -0.47 -5.52
CA ARG A 165 7.36 -1.16 -5.63
C ARG A 165 8.43 -0.17 -6.09
N GLU A 166 9.46 0.00 -5.26
CA GLU A 166 10.60 0.88 -5.52
C GLU A 166 11.75 0.17 -6.27
N ALA A 167 12.00 -1.09 -5.95
CA ALA A 167 13.10 -1.86 -6.52
C ALA A 167 12.79 -3.38 -6.62
#